data_ef576af99b1153d56411920da3f67d51
#
_entry.id   ef576af99b1153d56411920da3f67d51
#
_cell.length_a   1.000
_cell.length_b   1.000
_cell.length_c   1.000
_cell.angle_alpha   90.00
_cell.angle_beta   90.00
_cell.angle_gamma   90.00
#
_symmetry.space_group_name_H-M   'P 1'
#
loop_
_entity.id
_entity.type
_entity.pdbx_description
1 polymer ?
#
loop_
_entity_poly.entity_id
_entity_poly.type
_entity_poly.pdbx_seq_one_letter_code
_entity_poly.pdbx_strand_id
1 'polypeptide(L)'
;MKKYQVIALDLDGTLLTSGKTVSPRTLTALVRCMENGMQPVIVTGRARTSIPDLLVPEFPVMPWISSHGAETYLDGKKLSDNLISVSLAHEIVLITESLAPDMRVSTVMDGVWYATLPIGVPHVIADLRTAIDRPVPKMVCDLSQAPDVDALRSTLPDGCRLIIAAHLGEIVASGVSKISALRGLLRDWGLTLDDAVAFGDHLPDLEMIAACGLGVAMGNAVPEVKEAADLVTSSCDEDGIAEVLERLVEGK
;
A
#
# COMPACT_ATOMS: atom_id res chain seq x y z
N MET A 1 29.67 4.77 4.64
CA MET A 1 28.41 4.59 3.89
C MET A 1 27.33 5.48 4.50
N LYS A 2 26.33 5.90 3.70
CA LYS A 2 25.18 6.65 4.21
C LYS A 2 24.41 5.74 5.18
N LYS A 3 24.12 6.22 6.39
CA LYS A 3 23.36 5.43 7.37
C LYS A 3 21.87 5.75 7.15
N TYR A 4 21.13 4.80 6.59
CA TYR A 4 19.67 4.93 6.48
C TYR A 4 19.01 4.79 7.86
N GLN A 5 17.90 5.47 8.06
CA GLN A 5 17.17 5.50 9.33
C GLN A 5 15.79 4.86 9.21
N VAL A 6 15.25 4.71 8.00
CA VAL A 6 13.93 4.15 7.75
C VAL A 6 14.00 3.06 6.69
N ILE A 7 13.18 2.01 6.86
CA ILE A 7 13.00 0.91 5.91
C ILE A 7 11.53 0.90 5.51
N ALA A 8 11.20 1.41 4.32
CA ALA A 8 9.86 1.40 3.77
C ALA A 8 9.60 0.09 3.02
N LEU A 9 8.59 -0.66 3.44
CA LEU A 9 8.31 -2.02 2.98
C LEU A 9 6.91 -2.10 2.39
N ASP A 10 6.78 -2.39 1.10
CA ASP A 10 5.52 -2.93 0.61
C ASP A 10 5.27 -4.32 1.20
N LEU A 11 4.01 -4.78 1.15
CA LEU A 11 3.62 -6.07 1.70
C LEU A 11 3.61 -7.19 0.65
N ASP A 12 2.69 -7.10 -0.30
CA ASP A 12 2.39 -8.20 -1.21
C ASP A 12 3.42 -8.33 -2.33
N GLY A 13 4.11 -9.47 -2.39
CA GLY A 13 5.21 -9.66 -3.35
C GLY A 13 6.52 -8.99 -2.93
N THR A 14 6.56 -8.38 -1.75
CA THR A 14 7.73 -7.70 -1.16
C THR A 14 8.06 -8.29 0.21
N LEU A 15 7.42 -7.83 1.29
CA LEU A 15 7.65 -8.36 2.64
C LEU A 15 7.06 -9.76 2.83
N LEU A 16 5.90 -10.00 2.21
CA LEU A 16 5.23 -11.29 2.24
C LEU A 16 5.68 -12.16 1.08
N THR A 17 6.04 -13.40 1.40
CA THR A 17 6.25 -14.47 0.42
C THR A 17 4.97 -14.74 -0.40
N SER A 18 5.07 -15.53 -1.46
CA SER A 18 3.89 -16.03 -2.21
C SER A 18 2.91 -16.79 -1.31
N GLY A 19 3.42 -17.42 -0.23
CA GLY A 19 2.63 -18.07 0.82
C GLY A 19 1.98 -17.11 1.83
N LYS A 20 2.08 -15.80 1.62
CA LYS A 20 1.52 -14.74 2.49
C LYS A 20 2.04 -14.78 3.93
N THR A 21 3.30 -15.12 4.09
CA THR A 21 4.01 -15.12 5.38
C THR A 21 5.29 -14.30 5.29
N VAL A 22 5.78 -13.81 6.42
CA VAL A 22 7.12 -13.21 6.51
C VAL A 22 8.12 -14.33 6.83
N SER A 23 9.22 -14.40 6.08
CA SER A 23 10.23 -15.43 6.32
C SER A 23 10.96 -15.19 7.65
N PRO A 24 11.39 -16.26 8.36
CA PRO A 24 12.16 -16.12 9.60
C PRO A 24 13.47 -15.33 9.42
N ARG A 25 14.13 -15.45 8.26
CA ARG A 25 15.35 -14.71 7.96
C ARG A 25 15.08 -13.22 7.80
N THR A 26 14.02 -12.85 7.04
CA THR A 26 13.61 -11.46 6.88
C THR A 26 13.19 -10.85 8.22
N LEU A 27 12.43 -11.57 9.05
CA LEU A 27 12.07 -11.10 10.39
C LEU A 27 13.32 -10.84 11.25
N THR A 28 14.28 -11.77 11.25
CA THR A 28 15.55 -11.62 11.99
C THR A 28 16.34 -10.40 11.50
N ALA A 29 16.43 -10.20 10.17
CA ALA A 29 17.13 -9.05 9.60
C ALA A 29 16.48 -7.72 9.97
N LEU A 30 15.14 -7.64 9.97
CA LEU A 30 14.40 -6.46 10.41
C LEU A 30 14.67 -6.14 11.90
N VAL A 31 14.61 -7.14 12.77
CA VAL A 31 14.91 -6.94 14.21
C VAL A 31 16.34 -6.40 14.39
N ARG A 32 17.34 -6.97 13.69
CA ARG A 32 18.71 -6.47 13.73
C ARG A 32 18.85 -5.04 13.22
N CYS A 33 18.10 -4.66 12.17
CA CYS A 33 18.05 -3.28 11.70
C CYS A 33 17.50 -2.33 12.77
N MET A 34 16.42 -2.72 13.49
CA MET A 34 15.85 -1.93 14.58
C MET A 34 16.84 -1.76 15.74
N GLU A 35 17.55 -2.82 16.12
CA GLU A 35 18.63 -2.75 17.11
C GLU A 35 19.76 -1.80 16.71
N ASN A 36 19.94 -1.57 15.40
CA ASN A 36 20.90 -0.61 14.84
C ASN A 36 20.29 0.79 14.59
N GLY A 37 19.06 1.04 15.05
CA GLY A 37 18.38 2.33 15.01
C GLY A 37 17.69 2.63 13.68
N MET A 38 17.41 1.64 12.86
CA MET A 38 16.58 1.79 11.66
C MET A 38 15.12 1.47 12.00
N GLN A 39 14.18 2.29 11.54
CA GLN A 39 12.75 2.11 11.79
C GLN A 39 12.04 1.53 10.55
N PRO A 40 11.56 0.28 10.59
CA PRO A 40 10.71 -0.25 9.53
C PRO A 40 9.34 0.44 9.51
N VAL A 41 8.79 0.63 8.31
CA VAL A 41 7.47 1.19 8.02
C VAL A 41 6.81 0.35 6.95
N ILE A 42 5.61 -0.18 7.22
CA ILE A 42 4.81 -0.86 6.20
C ILE A 42 4.12 0.19 5.34
N VAL A 43 4.19 0.03 4.01
CA VAL A 43 3.59 0.94 3.03
C VAL A 43 2.81 0.13 1.99
N THR A 44 1.51 -0.05 2.17
CA THR A 44 0.72 -1.01 1.42
C THR A 44 -0.55 -0.43 0.79
N GLY A 45 -1.01 -1.04 -0.31
CA GLY A 45 -2.35 -0.83 -0.85
C GLY A 45 -3.47 -1.44 -0.01
N ARG A 46 -3.16 -2.40 0.88
CA ARG A 46 -4.17 -3.04 1.71
C ARG A 46 -4.85 -2.06 2.66
N ALA A 47 -6.14 -2.31 2.93
CA ALA A 47 -6.83 -1.64 4.03
C ALA A 47 -6.22 -2.09 5.38
N ARG A 48 -6.20 -1.18 6.36
CA ARG A 48 -5.61 -1.43 7.69
C ARG A 48 -6.05 -2.76 8.34
N THR A 49 -7.32 -3.08 8.21
CA THR A 49 -7.91 -4.30 8.80
C THR A 49 -7.39 -5.61 8.22
N SER A 50 -6.79 -5.57 7.04
CA SER A 50 -6.22 -6.74 6.38
C SER A 50 -4.73 -6.95 6.71
N ILE A 51 -4.12 -6.10 7.55
CA ILE A 51 -2.68 -6.14 7.85
C ILE A 51 -2.37 -7.06 9.03
N PRO A 52 -3.07 -6.98 10.19
CA PRO A 52 -2.72 -7.77 11.39
C PRO A 52 -2.73 -9.27 11.17
N ASP A 53 -3.66 -9.78 10.36
CA ASP A 53 -3.82 -11.21 10.10
C ASP A 53 -2.66 -11.81 9.28
N LEU A 54 -1.80 -10.95 8.71
CA LEU A 54 -0.66 -11.35 7.87
C LEU A 54 0.67 -11.35 8.63
N LEU A 55 0.69 -10.73 9.80
CA LEU A 55 1.90 -10.59 10.59
C LEU A 55 1.86 -11.57 11.76
N VAL A 56 2.98 -12.27 11.96
CA VAL A 56 3.13 -13.15 13.13
C VAL A 56 3.12 -12.35 14.43
N PRO A 57 2.71 -12.92 15.58
CA PRO A 57 2.67 -12.21 16.86
C PRO A 57 4.02 -11.58 17.27
N GLU A 58 5.12 -12.18 16.84
CA GLU A 58 6.48 -11.70 17.09
C GLU A 58 6.90 -10.53 16.19
N PHE A 59 6.04 -10.14 15.22
CA PHE A 59 6.36 -9.06 14.32
C PHE A 59 6.43 -7.73 15.10
N PRO A 60 7.52 -6.97 14.97
CA PRO A 60 7.70 -5.77 15.77
C PRO A 60 6.64 -4.72 15.47
N VAL A 61 6.27 -3.95 16.49
CA VAL A 61 5.36 -2.81 16.31
C VAL A 61 6.03 -1.76 15.44
N MET A 62 5.36 -1.36 14.38
CA MET A 62 5.85 -0.37 13.43
C MET A 62 4.71 0.46 12.84
N PRO A 63 5.02 1.65 12.29
CA PRO A 63 4.03 2.43 11.56
C PRO A 63 3.50 1.70 10.33
N TRP A 64 2.23 1.92 10.03
CA TRP A 64 1.56 1.41 8.84
C TRP A 64 0.99 2.55 8.01
N ILE A 65 1.35 2.58 6.76
CA ILE A 65 0.74 3.39 5.72
C ILE A 65 -0.13 2.44 4.90
N SER A 66 -1.44 2.58 5.00
CA SER A 66 -2.44 1.70 4.39
C SER A 66 -3.21 2.39 3.26
N SER A 67 -3.96 1.61 2.47
CA SER A 67 -4.80 2.10 1.37
C SER A 67 -4.03 3.05 0.43
N HIS A 68 -2.83 2.63 -0.01
CA HIS A 68 -1.91 3.41 -0.87
C HIS A 68 -1.43 4.75 -0.28
N GLY A 69 -1.57 4.97 1.01
CA GLY A 69 -1.20 6.23 1.65
C GLY A 69 -2.39 7.06 2.14
N ALA A 70 -3.61 6.54 2.00
CA ALA A 70 -4.80 7.24 2.48
C ALA A 70 -4.85 7.36 4.01
N GLU A 71 -4.20 6.46 4.73
CA GLU A 71 -4.17 6.48 6.20
C GLU A 71 -2.81 6.04 6.72
N THR A 72 -2.31 6.73 7.76
CA THR A 72 -1.08 6.39 8.50
C THR A 72 -1.40 6.12 9.94
N TYR A 73 -0.87 5.01 10.48
CA TYR A 73 -1.08 4.55 11.86
C TYR A 73 0.24 4.24 12.56
N LEU A 74 0.26 4.43 13.87
CA LEU A 74 1.30 3.94 14.79
C LEU A 74 0.61 3.48 16.09
N ASP A 75 0.94 2.29 16.57
CA ASP A 75 0.35 1.71 17.79
C ASP A 75 -1.19 1.73 17.80
N GLY A 76 -1.80 1.45 16.64
CA GLY A 76 -3.23 1.48 16.46
C GLY A 76 -3.88 2.87 16.42
N LYS A 77 -3.11 3.93 16.65
CA LYS A 77 -3.58 5.32 16.56
C LYS A 77 -3.37 5.87 15.16
N LYS A 78 -4.40 6.51 14.61
CA LYS A 78 -4.28 7.20 13.33
C LYS A 78 -3.48 8.49 13.53
N LEU A 79 -2.40 8.64 12.77
CA LEU A 79 -1.54 9.83 12.76
C LEU A 79 -2.03 10.85 11.72
N SER A 80 -2.40 10.37 10.53
CA SER A 80 -2.88 11.22 9.44
C SER A 80 -3.79 10.44 8.51
N ASP A 81 -4.61 11.15 7.75
CA ASP A 81 -5.40 10.60 6.66
C ASP A 81 -5.61 11.61 5.53
N ASN A 82 -5.95 11.09 4.34
CA ASN A 82 -6.45 11.81 3.18
C ASN A 82 -7.51 10.93 2.52
N LEU A 83 -8.78 11.20 2.83
CA LEU A 83 -9.90 10.32 2.54
C LEU A 83 -10.76 10.88 1.39
N ILE A 84 -11.44 9.99 0.68
CA ILE A 84 -12.52 10.35 -0.24
C ILE A 84 -13.70 10.85 0.58
N SER A 85 -14.18 12.06 0.30
CA SER A 85 -15.38 12.60 0.98
C SER A 85 -16.63 11.78 0.65
N VAL A 86 -17.66 11.87 1.50
CA VAL A 86 -18.93 11.17 1.28
C VAL A 86 -19.55 11.53 -0.08
N SER A 87 -19.54 12.82 -0.44
CA SER A 87 -20.08 13.28 -1.73
C SER A 87 -19.34 12.71 -2.92
N LEU A 88 -18.00 12.69 -2.88
CA LEU A 88 -17.17 12.07 -3.94
C LEU A 88 -17.39 10.55 -4.01
N ALA A 89 -17.50 9.88 -2.87
CA ALA A 89 -17.76 8.44 -2.84
C ALA A 89 -19.12 8.08 -3.47
N HIS A 90 -20.17 8.86 -3.18
CA HIS A 90 -21.49 8.68 -3.83
C HIS A 90 -21.43 8.95 -5.33
N GLU A 91 -20.68 9.97 -5.78
CA GLU A 91 -20.48 10.25 -7.20
C GLU A 91 -19.77 9.10 -7.91
N ILE A 92 -18.73 8.53 -7.29
CA ILE A 92 -18.02 7.35 -7.82
C ILE A 92 -18.98 6.15 -7.95
N VAL A 93 -19.87 5.91 -6.97
CA VAL A 93 -20.87 4.83 -7.07
C VAL A 93 -21.78 5.05 -8.27
N LEU A 94 -22.29 6.27 -8.48
CA LEU A 94 -23.16 6.59 -9.62
C LEU A 94 -22.43 6.42 -10.97
N ILE A 95 -21.17 6.82 -11.06
CA ILE A 95 -20.34 6.65 -12.25
C ILE A 95 -20.14 5.17 -12.55
N THR A 96 -19.76 4.37 -11.56
CA THR A 96 -19.54 2.93 -11.74
C THR A 96 -20.81 2.19 -12.12
N GLU A 97 -21.94 2.52 -11.53
CA GLU A 97 -23.26 1.99 -11.91
C GLU A 97 -23.64 2.35 -13.35
N SER A 98 -23.34 3.58 -13.78
CA SER A 98 -23.64 4.03 -15.15
C SER A 98 -22.78 3.35 -16.20
N LEU A 99 -21.50 3.11 -15.89
CA LEU A 99 -20.55 2.48 -16.81
C LEU A 99 -20.73 0.95 -16.88
N ALA A 100 -20.99 0.31 -15.75
CA ALA A 100 -21.14 -1.14 -15.63
C ALA A 100 -22.03 -1.47 -14.42
N PRO A 101 -23.36 -1.64 -14.60
CA PRO A 101 -24.31 -1.91 -13.52
C PRO A 101 -23.97 -3.16 -12.69
N ASP A 102 -23.31 -4.15 -13.30
CA ASP A 102 -22.91 -5.40 -12.65
C ASP A 102 -21.49 -5.34 -12.06
N MET A 103 -20.82 -4.19 -12.13
CA MET A 103 -19.48 -4.03 -11.54
C MET A 103 -19.56 -4.17 -10.02
N ARG A 104 -18.70 -5.00 -9.46
CA ARG A 104 -18.52 -5.07 -8.01
C ARG A 104 -17.77 -3.84 -7.53
N VAL A 105 -18.43 -3.07 -6.67
CA VAL A 105 -17.84 -1.90 -6.01
C VAL A 105 -17.86 -2.14 -4.50
N SER A 106 -16.77 -1.82 -3.84
CA SER A 106 -16.64 -1.98 -2.39
C SER A 106 -15.82 -0.85 -1.77
N THR A 107 -16.02 -0.66 -0.47
CA THR A 107 -15.22 0.24 0.37
C THR A 107 -15.11 -0.32 1.78
N VAL A 108 -14.24 0.26 2.59
CA VAL A 108 -14.05 -0.12 3.99
C VAL A 108 -14.35 1.07 4.90
N MET A 109 -15.21 0.87 5.91
CA MET A 109 -15.55 1.85 6.94
C MET A 109 -15.43 1.18 8.31
N ASP A 110 -14.68 1.79 9.23
CA ASP A 110 -14.44 1.28 10.59
C ASP A 110 -14.02 -0.21 10.64
N GLY A 111 -13.31 -0.65 9.60
CA GLY A 111 -12.81 -2.02 9.52
C GLY A 111 -13.77 -3.03 8.92
N VAL A 112 -14.97 -2.63 8.55
CA VAL A 112 -15.96 -3.47 7.88
C VAL A 112 -15.98 -3.14 6.39
N TRP A 113 -15.91 -4.18 5.56
CA TRP A 113 -16.11 -4.05 4.12
C TRP A 113 -17.59 -3.98 3.78
N TYR A 114 -17.97 -3.01 2.96
CA TYR A 114 -19.28 -2.86 2.36
C TYR A 114 -19.15 -3.00 0.85
N ALA A 115 -20.03 -3.77 0.23
CA ALA A 115 -19.96 -4.06 -1.21
C ALA A 115 -21.36 -4.11 -1.85
N THR A 116 -21.42 -3.73 -3.13
CA THR A 116 -22.66 -3.85 -3.94
C THR A 116 -23.00 -5.30 -4.25
N LEU A 117 -21.98 -6.15 -4.43
CA LEU A 117 -22.06 -7.57 -4.77
C LEU A 117 -21.04 -8.36 -3.96
N PRO A 118 -21.15 -9.71 -3.86
CA PRO A 118 -20.20 -10.54 -3.11
C PRO A 118 -18.75 -10.34 -3.54
N ILE A 119 -17.85 -10.19 -2.55
CA ILE A 119 -16.39 -10.07 -2.72
C ILE A 119 -15.66 -11.16 -1.92
N GLY A 120 -14.39 -11.37 -2.17
CA GLY A 120 -13.58 -12.47 -1.62
C GLY A 120 -13.14 -12.32 -0.15
N VAL A 121 -13.67 -11.33 0.59
CA VAL A 121 -13.38 -11.09 2.01
C VAL A 121 -14.69 -10.96 2.79
N PRO A 122 -14.72 -11.12 4.13
CA PRO A 122 -15.92 -10.85 4.93
C PRO A 122 -16.44 -9.43 4.69
N HIS A 123 -17.72 -9.28 4.35
CA HIS A 123 -18.33 -8.00 3.97
C HIS A 123 -19.83 -7.95 4.26
N VAL A 124 -20.40 -6.76 4.19
CA VAL A 124 -21.82 -6.48 4.21
C VAL A 124 -22.27 -6.08 2.81
N ILE A 125 -23.27 -6.76 2.26
CA ILE A 125 -23.92 -6.33 1.02
C ILE A 125 -24.81 -5.12 1.34
N ALA A 126 -24.58 -4.01 0.62
CA ALA A 126 -25.30 -2.77 0.85
C ALA A 126 -25.42 -1.92 -0.44
N ASP A 127 -26.45 -1.08 -0.47
CA ASP A 127 -26.48 0.05 -1.39
C ASP A 127 -25.50 1.13 -0.89
N LEU A 128 -24.37 1.24 -1.57
CA LEU A 128 -23.28 2.14 -1.17
C LEU A 128 -23.70 3.63 -1.22
N ARG A 129 -24.74 3.99 -1.98
CA ARG A 129 -25.29 5.36 -2.02
C ARG A 129 -25.90 5.78 -0.67
N THR A 130 -26.31 4.82 0.13
CA THR A 130 -26.92 5.05 1.45
C THR A 130 -26.05 4.56 2.60
N ALA A 131 -25.21 3.57 2.36
CA ALA A 131 -24.34 2.99 3.38
C ALA A 131 -23.12 3.87 3.69
N ILE A 132 -22.61 4.63 2.70
CA ILE A 132 -21.46 5.50 2.91
C ILE A 132 -21.93 6.78 3.61
N ASP A 133 -21.72 6.86 4.92
CA ASP A 133 -22.12 7.97 5.79
C ASP A 133 -20.94 8.80 6.31
N ARG A 134 -19.71 8.41 5.96
CA ARG A 134 -18.44 9.02 6.36
C ARG A 134 -17.38 8.94 5.28
N PRO A 135 -16.31 9.76 5.33
CA PRO A 135 -15.20 9.66 4.39
C PRO A 135 -14.56 8.27 4.42
N VAL A 136 -14.11 7.78 3.25
CA VAL A 136 -13.55 6.44 3.08
C VAL A 136 -12.11 6.50 2.56
N PRO A 137 -11.23 5.56 2.96
CA PRO A 137 -9.84 5.56 2.54
C PRO A 137 -9.64 5.20 1.08
N LYS A 138 -10.49 4.33 0.55
CA LYS A 138 -10.51 3.93 -0.86
C LYS A 138 -11.83 3.29 -1.24
N MET A 139 -12.11 3.27 -2.54
CA MET A 139 -13.13 2.42 -3.15
C MET A 139 -12.46 1.43 -4.09
N VAL A 140 -12.98 0.22 -4.19
CA VAL A 140 -12.41 -0.85 -5.00
C VAL A 140 -13.45 -1.32 -6.00
N CYS A 141 -13.06 -1.35 -7.29
CA CYS A 141 -13.87 -1.82 -8.40
C CYS A 141 -13.25 -3.07 -9.02
N ASP A 142 -14.06 -4.07 -9.35
CA ASP A 142 -13.61 -5.23 -10.10
C ASP A 142 -13.57 -4.91 -11.60
N LEU A 143 -12.38 -4.65 -12.12
CA LEU A 143 -12.18 -4.26 -13.51
C LEU A 143 -12.41 -5.41 -14.52
N SER A 144 -12.50 -6.67 -14.06
CA SER A 144 -12.86 -7.79 -14.95
C SER A 144 -14.28 -7.65 -15.49
N GLN A 145 -15.11 -6.83 -14.84
CA GLN A 145 -16.47 -6.49 -15.25
C GLN A 145 -16.55 -5.11 -15.93
N ALA A 146 -15.45 -4.36 -15.99
CA ALA A 146 -15.43 -3.04 -16.61
C ALA A 146 -15.34 -3.16 -18.13
N PRO A 147 -16.24 -2.54 -18.89
CA PRO A 147 -16.17 -2.57 -20.34
C PRO A 147 -14.98 -1.79 -20.88
N ASP A 148 -14.56 -0.74 -20.18
CA ASP A 148 -13.46 0.15 -20.56
C ASP A 148 -12.86 0.84 -19.31
N VAL A 149 -11.61 0.50 -19.00
CA VAL A 149 -10.88 1.10 -17.85
C VAL A 149 -10.54 2.57 -18.08
N ASP A 150 -10.28 2.97 -19.33
CA ASP A 150 -9.97 4.37 -19.68
C ASP A 150 -11.24 5.24 -19.59
N ALA A 151 -12.40 4.69 -19.92
CA ALA A 151 -13.69 5.35 -19.68
C ALA A 151 -13.90 5.58 -18.18
N LEU A 152 -13.66 4.59 -17.32
CA LEU A 152 -13.72 4.78 -15.87
C LEU A 152 -12.75 5.86 -15.42
N ARG A 153 -11.49 5.82 -15.87
CA ARG A 153 -10.46 6.80 -15.49
C ARG A 153 -10.84 8.22 -15.88
N SER A 154 -11.38 8.41 -17.08
CA SER A 154 -11.73 9.74 -17.61
C SER A 154 -13.00 10.34 -17.02
N THR A 155 -13.88 9.50 -16.45
CA THR A 155 -15.14 9.94 -15.83
C THR A 155 -15.06 10.10 -14.32
N LEU A 156 -13.95 9.67 -13.68
CA LEU A 156 -13.78 9.92 -12.24
C LEU A 156 -13.81 11.42 -11.93
N PRO A 157 -14.44 11.83 -10.82
CA PRO A 157 -14.52 13.22 -10.45
C PRO A 157 -13.15 13.79 -10.10
N ASP A 158 -12.98 15.11 -10.32
CA ASP A 158 -11.84 15.84 -9.80
C ASP A 158 -11.69 15.59 -8.29
N GLY A 159 -10.48 15.35 -7.84
CA GLY A 159 -10.22 15.01 -6.43
C GLY A 159 -10.05 13.52 -6.15
N CYS A 160 -10.16 12.66 -7.18
CA CYS A 160 -9.89 11.23 -7.11
C CYS A 160 -8.86 10.78 -8.14
N ARG A 161 -8.23 9.63 -7.89
CA ARG A 161 -7.35 8.94 -8.86
C ARG A 161 -7.58 7.44 -8.83
N LEU A 162 -7.42 6.80 -10.00
CA LEU A 162 -7.51 5.35 -10.17
C LEU A 162 -6.11 4.74 -10.14
N ILE A 163 -5.90 3.77 -9.26
CA ILE A 163 -4.73 2.90 -9.20
C ILE A 163 -5.17 1.53 -9.70
N ILE A 164 -4.42 0.94 -10.61
CA ILE A 164 -4.71 -0.40 -11.12
C ILE A 164 -3.79 -1.39 -10.41
N ALA A 165 -4.39 -2.40 -9.78
CA ALA A 165 -3.71 -3.50 -9.11
C ALA A 165 -4.30 -4.83 -9.60
N ALA A 166 -3.62 -5.49 -10.52
CA ALA A 166 -4.10 -6.68 -11.23
C ALA A 166 -5.47 -6.41 -11.93
N HIS A 167 -6.52 -7.12 -11.51
CA HIS A 167 -7.89 -6.94 -12.03
C HIS A 167 -8.73 -5.96 -11.19
N LEU A 168 -8.14 -5.29 -10.22
CA LEU A 168 -8.83 -4.33 -9.36
C LEU A 168 -8.46 -2.90 -9.73
N GLY A 169 -9.46 -2.03 -9.78
CA GLY A 169 -9.31 -0.60 -9.78
C GLY A 169 -9.50 -0.07 -8.36
N GLU A 170 -8.46 0.53 -7.79
CA GLU A 170 -8.52 1.15 -6.47
C GLU A 170 -8.58 2.66 -6.62
N ILE A 171 -9.70 3.26 -6.25
CA ILE A 171 -9.92 4.70 -6.31
C ILE A 171 -9.58 5.28 -4.95
N VAL A 172 -8.71 6.27 -4.93
CA VAL A 172 -8.27 7.01 -3.73
C VAL A 172 -8.41 8.51 -3.96
N ALA A 173 -8.34 9.32 -2.91
CA ALA A 173 -8.32 10.77 -3.05
C ALA A 173 -7.09 11.22 -3.85
N SER A 174 -7.21 12.33 -4.60
CA SER A 174 -6.10 12.91 -5.33
C SER A 174 -4.97 13.29 -4.37
N GLY A 175 -3.71 13.11 -4.80
CA GLY A 175 -2.54 13.32 -3.94
C GLY A 175 -2.22 12.17 -2.98
N VAL A 176 -3.10 11.16 -2.84
CA VAL A 176 -2.78 9.92 -2.13
C VAL A 176 -1.84 9.07 -2.96
N SER A 177 -0.68 8.77 -2.42
CA SER A 177 0.26 7.77 -2.93
C SER A 177 1.13 7.25 -1.79
N LYS A 178 1.75 6.08 -1.98
CA LYS A 178 2.70 5.50 -1.02
C LYS A 178 3.79 6.51 -0.66
N ILE A 179 4.36 7.17 -1.66
CA ILE A 179 5.43 8.16 -1.48
C ILE A 179 4.95 9.43 -0.77
N SER A 180 3.74 9.93 -1.04
CA SER A 180 3.23 11.14 -0.40
C SER A 180 3.03 10.96 1.11
N ALA A 181 2.48 9.80 1.50
CA ALA A 181 2.28 9.46 2.92
C ALA A 181 3.62 9.19 3.63
N LEU A 182 4.54 8.45 2.99
CA LEU A 182 5.88 8.22 3.52
C LEU A 182 6.62 9.53 3.75
N ARG A 183 6.60 10.44 2.78
CA ARG A 183 7.21 11.78 2.91
C ARG A 183 6.61 12.57 4.06
N GLY A 184 5.29 12.50 4.26
CA GLY A 184 4.61 13.12 5.40
C GLY A 184 5.12 12.57 6.73
N LEU A 185 5.16 11.26 6.89
CA LEU A 185 5.64 10.58 8.09
C LEU A 185 7.12 10.91 8.38
N LEU A 186 7.98 10.86 7.36
CA LEU A 186 9.40 11.19 7.50
C LEU A 186 9.61 12.64 7.92
N ARG A 187 8.87 13.58 7.33
CA ARG A 187 8.93 15.00 7.73
C ARG A 187 8.57 15.19 9.21
N ASP A 188 7.55 14.49 9.70
CA ASP A 188 7.14 14.56 11.11
C ASP A 188 8.21 14.01 12.07
N TRP A 189 9.10 13.16 11.56
CA TRP A 189 10.28 12.64 12.28
C TRP A 189 11.54 13.48 12.06
N GLY A 190 11.47 14.57 11.29
CA GLY A 190 12.65 15.40 10.95
C GLY A 190 13.58 14.74 9.92
N LEU A 191 13.07 13.78 9.15
CA LEU A 191 13.78 13.00 8.14
C LEU A 191 13.33 13.38 6.73
N THR A 192 14.09 12.92 5.74
CA THR A 192 13.80 13.05 4.31
C THR A 192 13.75 11.68 3.63
N LEU A 193 13.30 11.63 2.39
CA LEU A 193 13.34 10.38 1.60
C LEU A 193 14.76 9.84 1.43
N ASP A 194 15.75 10.71 1.44
CA ASP A 194 17.15 10.32 1.39
C ASP A 194 17.60 9.47 2.57
N ASP A 195 16.91 9.51 3.69
CA ASP A 195 17.18 8.73 4.90
C ASP A 195 16.50 7.37 4.89
N ALA A 196 15.75 7.04 3.82
CA ALA A 196 14.98 5.82 3.68
C ALA A 196 15.57 4.85 2.64
N VAL A 197 15.48 3.56 2.95
CA VAL A 197 15.55 2.44 2.00
C VAL A 197 14.13 2.00 1.70
N ALA A 198 13.76 1.84 0.44
CA ALA A 198 12.44 1.40 0.02
C ALA A 198 12.49 0.07 -0.73
N PHE A 199 11.56 -0.83 -0.43
CA PHE A 199 11.38 -2.11 -1.10
C PHE A 199 10.00 -2.19 -1.73
N GLY A 200 9.91 -2.69 -2.97
CA GLY A 200 8.66 -2.83 -3.69
C GLY A 200 8.79 -3.74 -4.92
N ASP A 201 7.64 -4.10 -5.50
CA ASP A 201 7.61 -5.01 -6.65
C ASP A 201 6.64 -4.59 -7.76
N HIS A 202 5.70 -3.67 -7.50
CA HIS A 202 4.66 -3.33 -8.46
C HIS A 202 4.55 -1.81 -8.72
N LEU A 203 3.80 -1.42 -9.78
CA LEU A 203 3.68 -0.02 -10.21
C LEU A 203 3.33 1.00 -9.12
N PRO A 204 2.48 0.70 -8.11
CA PRO A 204 2.23 1.62 -7.00
C PRO A 204 3.47 1.94 -6.14
N ASP A 205 4.56 1.13 -6.24
CA ASP A 205 5.81 1.33 -5.52
C ASP A 205 6.81 2.20 -6.28
N LEU A 206 6.60 2.37 -7.59
CA LEU A 206 7.55 2.99 -8.50
C LEU A 206 8.06 4.35 -7.99
N GLU A 207 7.14 5.24 -7.59
CA GLU A 207 7.52 6.57 -7.09
C GLU A 207 8.34 6.50 -5.79
N MET A 208 8.03 5.54 -4.92
CA MET A 208 8.74 5.32 -3.66
C MET A 208 10.15 4.76 -3.93
N ILE A 209 10.26 3.77 -4.79
CA ILE A 209 11.54 3.18 -5.23
C ILE A 209 12.44 4.22 -5.88
N ALA A 210 11.90 5.04 -6.80
CA ALA A 210 12.69 6.05 -7.52
C ALA A 210 13.13 7.24 -6.65
N ALA A 211 12.46 7.52 -5.53
CA ALA A 211 12.67 8.75 -4.76
C ALA A 211 13.36 8.56 -3.42
N CYS A 212 13.41 7.35 -2.86
CA CYS A 212 14.10 7.08 -1.61
C CYS A 212 15.63 7.04 -1.80
N GLY A 213 16.36 7.22 -0.69
CA GLY A 213 17.82 7.24 -0.69
C GLY A 213 18.48 5.94 -1.17
N LEU A 214 17.74 4.82 -1.11
CA LEU A 214 18.05 3.55 -1.77
C LEU A 214 16.72 2.89 -2.17
N GLY A 215 16.46 2.81 -3.46
CA GLY A 215 15.32 2.07 -4.01
C GLY A 215 15.71 0.65 -4.36
N VAL A 216 15.04 -0.34 -3.80
CA VAL A 216 15.31 -1.76 -4.02
C VAL A 216 14.08 -2.42 -4.66
N ALA A 217 14.21 -2.89 -5.88
CA ALA A 217 13.22 -3.73 -6.54
C ALA A 217 13.40 -5.19 -6.14
N MET A 218 12.30 -5.87 -5.85
CA MET A 218 12.32 -7.32 -5.62
C MET A 218 12.62 -8.07 -6.92
N GLY A 219 13.21 -9.27 -6.83
CA GLY A 219 13.49 -10.13 -7.98
C GLY A 219 12.25 -10.50 -8.80
N ASN A 220 11.08 -10.57 -8.15
CA ASN A 220 9.77 -10.77 -8.77
C ASN A 220 9.10 -9.47 -9.25
N ALA A 221 9.73 -8.30 -9.10
CA ALA A 221 9.14 -7.02 -9.49
C ALA A 221 8.91 -6.91 -11.01
N VAL A 222 7.91 -6.08 -11.38
CA VAL A 222 7.66 -5.74 -12.78
C VAL A 222 8.84 -4.97 -13.38
N PRO A 223 9.05 -5.04 -14.71
CA PRO A 223 10.20 -4.44 -15.37
C PRO A 223 10.38 -2.95 -15.03
N GLU A 224 9.32 -2.17 -15.04
CA GLU A 224 9.33 -0.73 -14.80
C GLU A 224 9.88 -0.38 -13.40
N VAL A 225 9.57 -1.19 -12.39
CA VAL A 225 10.08 -1.00 -11.02
C VAL A 225 11.57 -1.38 -10.95
N LYS A 226 11.99 -2.45 -11.65
CA LYS A 226 13.39 -2.84 -11.74
C LYS A 226 14.26 -1.79 -12.44
N GLU A 227 13.72 -1.16 -13.49
CA GLU A 227 14.43 -0.10 -14.24
C GLU A 227 14.61 1.18 -13.41
N ALA A 228 13.66 1.48 -12.50
CA ALA A 228 13.72 2.67 -11.66
C ALA A 228 14.52 2.49 -10.37
N ALA A 229 14.85 1.25 -10.00
CA ALA A 229 15.52 0.93 -8.74
C ALA A 229 17.04 1.11 -8.81
N ASP A 230 17.64 1.52 -7.69
CA ASP A 230 19.11 1.52 -7.52
C ASP A 230 19.69 0.11 -7.43
N LEU A 231 18.88 -0.85 -6.92
CA LEU A 231 19.29 -2.24 -6.72
C LEU A 231 18.12 -3.18 -7.02
N VAL A 232 18.41 -4.29 -7.69
CA VAL A 232 17.49 -5.42 -7.80
C VAL A 232 18.02 -6.54 -6.90
N THR A 233 17.19 -7.01 -5.96
CA THR A 233 17.51 -8.11 -5.04
C THR A 233 16.84 -9.42 -5.48
N SER A 234 16.98 -10.50 -4.70
CA SER A 234 16.27 -11.76 -4.91
C SER A 234 14.75 -11.57 -4.74
N SER A 235 13.97 -12.59 -5.11
CA SER A 235 12.51 -12.55 -4.96
C SER A 235 12.06 -12.56 -3.49
N CYS A 236 10.79 -12.27 -3.25
CA CYS A 236 10.19 -12.35 -1.91
C CYS A 236 10.22 -13.78 -1.35
N ASP A 237 10.26 -14.81 -2.19
CA ASP A 237 10.37 -16.22 -1.80
C ASP A 237 11.82 -16.67 -1.54
N GLU A 238 12.80 -15.83 -1.90
CA GLU A 238 14.24 -16.10 -1.78
C GLU A 238 14.95 -15.15 -0.79
N ASP A 239 14.18 -14.58 0.15
CA ASP A 239 14.70 -13.68 1.20
C ASP A 239 15.37 -12.40 0.70
N GLY A 240 14.95 -11.85 -0.45
CA GLY A 240 15.60 -10.68 -1.06
C GLY A 240 15.72 -9.46 -0.15
N ILE A 241 14.72 -9.21 0.72
CA ILE A 241 14.82 -8.14 1.73
C ILE A 241 15.96 -8.42 2.71
N ALA A 242 16.03 -9.64 3.25
CA ALA A 242 17.05 -9.99 4.24
C ALA A 242 18.47 -9.82 3.68
N GLU A 243 18.70 -10.21 2.43
CA GLU A 243 20.01 -10.05 1.78
C GLU A 243 20.51 -8.60 1.79
N VAL A 244 19.61 -7.65 1.49
CA VAL A 244 19.97 -6.23 1.47
C VAL A 244 20.14 -5.69 2.88
N LEU A 245 19.22 -6.00 3.79
CA LEU A 245 19.26 -5.51 5.18
C LEU A 245 20.50 -6.01 5.93
N GLU A 246 20.89 -7.26 5.75
CA GLU A 246 22.11 -7.83 6.33
C GLU A 246 23.37 -7.07 5.88
N ARG A 247 23.49 -6.73 4.58
CA ARG A 247 24.58 -5.91 4.04
C ARG A 247 24.61 -4.50 4.63
N LEU A 248 23.43 -3.87 4.79
CA LEU A 248 23.33 -2.53 5.36
C LEU A 248 23.78 -2.49 6.82
N VAL A 249 23.43 -3.50 7.61
CA VAL A 249 23.84 -3.61 9.04
C VAL A 249 25.34 -3.92 9.14
N GLU A 250 25.89 -4.77 8.26
CA GLU A 250 27.31 -5.12 8.25
C GLU A 250 28.22 -4.00 7.73
N GLY A 251 27.64 -2.94 7.16
CA GLY A 251 28.40 -1.82 6.61
C GLY A 251 29.10 -2.16 5.27
N LYS A 252 28.58 -3.10 4.49
CA LYS A 252 29.12 -3.53 3.20
C LYS A 252 28.33 -2.95 2.03
#